data_2d6a214f6b358846922340424b4b62d9
#
_entry.id   2d6a214f6b358846922340424b4b62d9
#
_cell.length_a   1.000
_cell.length_b   1.000
_cell.length_c   1.000
_cell.angle_alpha   90.00
_cell.angle_beta   90.00
_cell.angle_gamma   90.00
#
_symmetry.space_group_name_H-M   'P 1'
#
loop_
_entity.id
_entity.type
_entity.pdbx_description
1 polymer ?
#
loop_
_entity_poly.entity_id
_entity_poly.type
_entity_poly.pdbx_seq_one_letter_code
_entity_poly.pdbx_strand_id
1 'polypeptide(L)' 'MPTYRYRAIGPAGELQTGVMDAASEDEVVGRLRRQGSMPMRAEPAGRSSWVIGAG' A
#
# COMPACT_ATOMS: atom_id res chain seq x y z
N MET A 1 -13.41 -7.54 -2.31
CA MET A 1 -12.40 -7.20 -1.30
C MET A 1 -12.02 -5.74 -1.44
N PRO A 2 -11.74 -5.08 -0.34
CA PRO A 2 -11.36 -3.66 -0.41
C PRO A 2 -10.00 -3.50 -1.08
N THR A 3 -9.83 -2.37 -1.71
CA THR A 3 -8.57 -2.01 -2.34
C THR A 3 -7.76 -1.15 -1.37
N TYR A 4 -6.50 -1.47 -1.22
CA TYR A 4 -5.61 -0.71 -0.35
C TYR A 4 -4.52 -0.05 -1.18
N ARG A 5 -4.18 1.15 -0.78
CA ARG A 5 -3.09 1.89 -1.37
C ARG A 5 -1.90 1.77 -0.43
N TYR A 6 -0.74 1.46 -0.97
CA TYR A 6 0.43 1.24 -0.13
C TYR A 6 1.62 2.04 -0.62
N ARG A 7 2.54 2.24 0.30
CA ARG A 7 3.83 2.85 0.03
C ARG A 7 4.88 2.00 0.73
N ALA A 8 5.93 1.66 0.02
CA ALA A 8 6.95 0.79 0.57
C ALA A 8 8.31 1.14 -0.01
N ILE A 9 9.35 0.70 0.68
CA ILE A 9 10.71 0.83 0.21
C ILE A 9 11.16 -0.53 -0.26
N GLY A 10 11.61 -0.63 -1.49
CA GLY A 10 12.08 -1.88 -2.05
C GLY A 10 13.44 -2.29 -1.52
N PRO A 11 13.87 -3.52 -1.85
CA PRO A 11 15.14 -4.03 -1.32
C PRO A 11 16.36 -3.23 -1.79
N ALA A 12 16.24 -2.51 -2.88
CA ALA A 12 17.32 -1.67 -3.34
C ALA A 12 17.22 -0.24 -2.83
N GLY A 13 16.24 0.03 -1.98
CA GLY A 13 16.06 1.36 -1.44
C GLY A 13 15.16 2.26 -2.26
N GLU A 14 14.54 1.73 -3.31
CA GLU A 14 13.67 2.54 -4.15
C GLU A 14 12.27 2.64 -3.53
N LEU A 15 11.62 3.77 -3.75
CA LEU A 15 10.26 3.97 -3.27
C LEU A 15 9.28 3.28 -4.21
N GLN A 16 8.40 2.49 -3.63
CA GLN A 16 7.38 1.78 -4.39
C GLN A 16 6.01 2.20 -3.89
N THR A 17 5.11 2.49 -4.81
CA THR A 17 3.74 2.80 -4.47
C THR A 17 2.81 2.05 -5.40
N GLY A 18 1.60 1.78 -4.92
CA GLY A 18 0.64 1.08 -5.74
C GLY A 18 -0.61 0.79 -4.96
N VAL A 19 -1.45 -0.04 -5.55
CA VAL A 19 -2.68 -0.46 -4.89
C VAL A 19 -2.80 -1.97 -5.03
N MET A 20 -3.46 -2.59 -4.07
CA MET A 20 -3.73 -4.00 -4.12
C MET A 20 -5.00 -4.31 -3.37
N ASP A 21 -5.65 -5.40 -3.75
CA ASP A 21 -6.84 -5.86 -3.05
C ASP A 21 -6.40 -6.68 -1.86
N ALA A 22 -6.98 -6.40 -0.71
CA ALA A 22 -6.64 -7.11 0.51
C ALA A 22 -7.81 -7.04 1.47
N ALA A 23 -7.86 -7.97 2.39
CA ALA A 23 -8.91 -8.00 3.39
C ALA A 23 -8.66 -6.97 4.49
N SER A 24 -7.40 -6.62 4.70
CA SER A 24 -7.05 -5.67 5.76
C SER A 24 -5.65 -5.12 5.51
N GLU A 25 -5.29 -4.11 6.29
CA GLU A 25 -3.95 -3.55 6.25
C GLU A 25 -2.88 -4.60 6.51
N ASP A 26 -3.16 -5.46 7.47
CA ASP A 26 -2.18 -6.48 7.83
C ASP A 26 -1.84 -7.36 6.66
N GLU A 27 -2.80 -7.63 5.83
CA GLU A 27 -2.56 -8.45 4.65
C GLU A 27 -1.65 -7.73 3.67
N VAL A 28 -1.86 -6.44 3.50
CA VAL A 28 -1.00 -5.64 2.63
C VAL A 28 0.43 -5.65 3.14
N VAL A 29 0.59 -5.41 4.42
CA VAL A 29 1.91 -5.39 5.04
C VAL A 29 2.60 -6.74 4.87
N GLY A 30 1.87 -7.83 5.10
CA GLY A 30 2.43 -9.15 4.95
C GLY A 30 2.91 -9.43 3.54
N ARG A 31 2.15 -9.01 2.55
CA ARG A 31 2.52 -9.21 1.16
C ARG A 31 3.77 -8.42 0.80
N LEU A 32 3.85 -7.19 1.27
CA LEU A 32 5.01 -6.36 0.99
C LEU A 32 6.26 -6.94 1.61
N ARG A 33 6.15 -7.46 2.81
CA ARG A 33 7.29 -8.10 3.47
C ARG A 33 7.76 -9.33 2.72
N ARG A 34 6.83 -10.09 2.16
CA ARG A 34 7.18 -11.27 1.40
C ARG A 34 7.96 -10.92 0.14
N GLN A 35 7.70 -9.75 -0.41
CA GLN A 35 8.41 -9.29 -1.58
C GLN A 35 9.77 -8.71 -1.25
N GLY A 36 10.10 -8.61 0.02
CA GLY A 36 11.34 -8.00 0.43
C GLY A 36 11.25 -6.50 0.56
N SER A 37 10.05 -5.96 0.48
CA SER A 37 9.84 -4.52 0.62
C SER A 37 9.56 -4.16 2.06
N MET A 38 9.94 -2.95 2.45
CA MET A 38 9.63 -2.45 3.78
C MET A 38 8.38 -1.59 3.69
N PRO A 39 7.27 -2.05 4.25
CA PRO A 39 6.04 -1.27 4.18
C PRO A 39 6.15 0.00 5.00
N MET A 40 5.81 1.11 4.37
CA MET A 40 5.81 2.41 5.04
C MET A 40 4.40 2.80 5.42
N ARG A 41 3.45 2.50 4.55
CA ARG A 41 2.08 2.92 4.77
C ARG A 41 1.12 2.03 3.99
N ALA A 42 -0.05 1.80 4.56
CA ALA A 42 -1.12 1.10 3.88
C ALA A 42 -2.42 1.70 4.36
N GLU A 43 -3.30 2.02 3.44
CA GLU A 43 -4.58 2.63 3.80
C GLU A 43 -5.63 2.26 2.78
N PRO A 44 -6.91 2.27 3.17
CA PRO A 44 -7.98 1.92 2.24
C PRO A 44 -8.05 2.91 1.09
N ALA A 45 -7.89 2.41 -0.11
CA ALA A 45 -7.96 3.26 -1.29
C ALA A 45 -9.40 3.52 -1.72
N GLY A 46 -10.33 2.75 -1.17
CA GLY A 46 -11.73 2.98 -1.45
C GLY A 46 -12.24 4.29 -0.91
N ARG A 47 -11.54 4.86 0.04
CA ARG A 47 -11.87 6.19 0.56
C ARG A 47 -11.31 7.20 -0.42
N SER A 48 -12.18 7.94 -1.02
CA SER A 48 -11.78 8.84 -2.08
C SER A 48 -11.13 10.12 -1.60
N SER A 49 -10.99 10.29 -0.32
CA SER A 49 -10.48 11.55 0.20
C SER A 49 -9.10 11.90 -0.35
N TRP A 50 -8.24 10.93 -0.49
CA TRP A 50 -6.91 11.23 -1.00
C TRP A 50 -6.93 11.59 -2.47
N VAL A 51 -7.89 11.09 -3.18
CA VAL A 51 -8.05 11.44 -4.59
C VAL A 51 -8.45 12.90 -4.70
N ILE A 52 -9.37 13.29 -3.87
CA ILE A 52 -9.82 14.68 -3.84
C ILE A 52 -8.69 15.58 -3.44
N GLY A 53 -7.91 15.14 -2.49
CA GLY A 53 -6.78 15.94 -2.05
C GLY A 53 -5.80 16.20 -3.15
N ALA A 54 -5.71 15.31 -4.11
CA ALA A 54 -4.82 15.49 -5.24
C ALA A 54 -5.33 16.55 -6.18
N GLY A 55 -6.64 16.75 -6.16
CA GLY A 55 -7.25 17.72 -7.06
C GLY A 55 -7.03 19.13 -6.63
#